data_5191de871599114b3b3f03f01ce2dfe3
#
_entry.id   5191de871599114b3b3f03f01ce2dfe3
#
_cell.length_a   1.000
_cell.length_b   1.000
_cell.length_c   1.000
_cell.angle_alpha   90.00
_cell.angle_beta   90.00
_cell.angle_gamma   90.00
#
_symmetry.space_group_name_H-M   'P 1'
#
loop_
_entity.id
_entity.type
_entity.pdbx_description
1 polymer ?
#
loop_
_entity_poly.entity_id
_entity_poly.type
_entity_poly.pdbx_seq_one_letter_code
_entity_poly.pdbx_strand_id
1 'polypeptide(L)'
;APAGDSTLRFVRAVLCTGARAAAPPVPGLKEAGYLTNETIFALTQLPPRLGVIGAGPIGCELAQAFARFGSQVYLVEAMHGILPNEDRDAAEIVRQAMIREGVQLLCCGKELRIQPTSEGRRLTVESHGQGYDVIVDEILVGAGRAPNVEGLGLEQVGVELDKTGVKVNERLQTTNPRIYAAGDICSRYKFTHAADAMAQIVIQNALFPHPFGLGCASVESLTMPWATFTEPEIAHVGMYEADAKEKGLEVETYTFGLDEV
;
A
#
# COMPACT_ATOMS: atom_id res chain seq x y z
N ALA A 1 -12.38 -32.26 11.78
CA ALA A 1 -12.77 -32.74 10.45
C ALA A 1 -12.85 -31.55 9.51
N PRO A 2 -12.37 -31.62 8.25
CA PRO A 2 -12.63 -30.58 7.29
C PRO A 2 -14.15 -30.46 7.13
N ALA A 3 -14.67 -29.24 7.25
CA ALA A 3 -16.08 -28.98 6.95
C ALA A 3 -16.31 -29.37 5.49
N GLY A 4 -17.28 -30.29 5.26
CA GLY A 4 -17.63 -30.69 3.90
C GLY A 4 -18.14 -29.49 3.09
N ASP A 5 -17.99 -29.54 1.77
CA ASP A 5 -18.50 -28.52 0.87
C ASP A 5 -19.98 -28.30 1.10
N SER A 6 -20.37 -27.05 1.31
CA SER A 6 -21.77 -26.63 1.45
C SER A 6 -22.10 -25.58 0.39
N THR A 7 -23.29 -25.72 -0.22
CA THR A 7 -23.77 -24.75 -1.20
C THR A 7 -24.73 -23.78 -0.53
N LEU A 8 -24.39 -22.47 -0.60
CA LEU A 8 -25.27 -21.39 -0.17
C LEU A 8 -25.92 -20.72 -1.38
N ARG A 9 -27.23 -20.45 -1.31
CA ARG A 9 -27.93 -19.63 -2.29
C ARG A 9 -28.06 -18.21 -1.77
N PHE A 10 -27.76 -17.24 -2.59
CA PHE A 10 -27.85 -15.84 -2.23
C PHE A 10 -28.60 -15.01 -3.28
N VAL A 11 -29.16 -13.89 -2.87
CA VAL A 11 -29.77 -12.87 -3.75
C VAL A 11 -28.69 -11.87 -4.17
N ARG A 12 -27.83 -11.49 -3.24
CA ARG A 12 -26.67 -10.59 -3.42
C ARG A 12 -25.49 -11.11 -2.63
N ALA A 13 -24.28 -10.82 -3.13
CA ALA A 13 -23.03 -11.15 -2.47
C ALA A 13 -22.10 -9.91 -2.44
N VAL A 14 -21.21 -9.88 -1.47
CA VAL A 14 -20.17 -8.83 -1.35
C VAL A 14 -18.82 -9.51 -1.25
N LEU A 15 -17.87 -9.08 -2.06
CA LEU A 15 -16.48 -9.53 -2.04
C LEU A 15 -15.67 -8.58 -1.13
N CYS A 16 -15.14 -9.10 -0.02
CA CYS A 16 -14.37 -8.37 0.97
C CYS A 16 -13.09 -9.13 1.37
N THR A 17 -12.44 -9.77 0.41
CA THR A 17 -11.28 -10.63 0.67
C THR A 17 -9.98 -9.85 0.86
N GLY A 18 -10.01 -8.52 0.72
CA GLY A 18 -8.89 -7.64 1.00
C GLY A 18 -7.73 -7.78 0.04
N ALA A 19 -6.54 -7.48 0.54
CA ALA A 19 -5.29 -7.57 -0.19
C ALA A 19 -4.18 -8.11 0.72
N ARG A 20 -3.14 -8.68 0.12
CA ARG A 20 -1.93 -9.17 0.77
C ARG A 20 -0.72 -8.33 0.39
N ALA A 21 0.37 -8.45 1.13
CA ALA A 21 1.64 -7.85 0.74
C ALA A 21 2.08 -8.36 -0.64
N ALA A 22 2.50 -7.44 -1.50
CA ALA A 22 3.05 -7.76 -2.81
C ALA A 22 4.57 -7.78 -2.74
N ALA A 23 5.19 -8.86 -3.21
CA ALA A 23 6.64 -8.94 -3.35
C ALA A 23 7.03 -8.63 -4.79
N PRO A 24 7.96 -7.69 -5.02
CA PRO A 24 8.47 -7.42 -6.35
C PRO A 24 9.29 -8.62 -6.87
N PRO A 25 9.41 -8.80 -8.19
CA PRO A 25 10.17 -9.88 -8.79
C PRO A 25 11.69 -9.62 -8.70
N VAL A 26 12.22 -9.52 -7.48
CA VAL A 26 13.65 -9.32 -7.22
C VAL A 26 14.33 -10.69 -7.22
N PRO A 27 15.38 -10.89 -8.05
CA PRO A 27 16.15 -12.14 -8.09
C PRO A 27 16.68 -12.52 -6.71
N GLY A 28 16.43 -13.76 -6.28
CA GLY A 28 16.87 -14.31 -5.02
C GLY A 28 16.08 -13.91 -3.77
N LEU A 29 15.11 -12.99 -3.88
CA LEU A 29 14.32 -12.53 -2.74
C LEU A 29 13.50 -13.67 -2.11
N LYS A 30 12.86 -14.50 -2.94
CA LYS A 30 12.04 -15.62 -2.48
C LYS A 30 12.87 -16.69 -1.76
N GLU A 31 14.02 -16.99 -2.32
CA GLU A 31 14.96 -18.01 -1.78
C GLU A 31 15.60 -17.55 -0.47
N ALA A 32 15.89 -16.24 -0.35
CA ALA A 32 16.46 -15.66 0.87
C ALA A 32 15.43 -15.53 2.01
N GLY A 33 14.14 -15.57 1.67
CA GLY A 33 13.07 -15.25 2.61
C GLY A 33 12.99 -13.76 2.94
N TYR A 34 11.79 -13.30 3.27
CA TYR A 34 11.53 -11.90 3.61
C TYR A 34 10.36 -11.77 4.56
N LEU A 35 10.33 -10.66 5.28
CA LEU A 35 9.23 -10.23 6.11
C LEU A 35 8.29 -9.31 5.32
N THR A 36 7.05 -9.25 5.75
CA THR A 36 6.04 -8.33 5.26
C THR A 36 5.45 -7.53 6.43
N ASN A 37 4.56 -6.59 6.16
CA ASN A 37 3.78 -5.91 7.20
C ASN A 37 2.95 -6.86 8.08
N GLU A 38 2.72 -8.10 7.64
CA GLU A 38 1.99 -9.12 8.41
C GLU A 38 2.91 -9.93 9.34
N THR A 39 4.19 -10.07 8.99
CA THR A 39 5.11 -10.97 9.70
C THR A 39 6.18 -10.25 10.52
N ILE A 40 6.50 -8.99 10.21
CA ILE A 40 7.54 -8.23 10.90
C ILE A 40 7.24 -8.04 12.41
N PHE A 41 5.97 -7.94 12.78
CA PHE A 41 5.55 -7.79 14.18
C PHE A 41 5.66 -9.07 15.00
N ALA A 42 5.97 -10.20 14.36
CA ALA A 42 6.25 -11.47 15.05
C ALA A 42 7.73 -11.61 15.47
N LEU A 43 8.59 -10.66 15.12
CA LEU A 43 9.98 -10.66 15.53
C LEU A 43 10.09 -10.58 17.05
N THR A 44 10.90 -11.45 17.64
CA THR A 44 11.21 -11.48 19.08
C THR A 44 12.58 -10.92 19.41
N GLN A 45 13.37 -10.62 18.39
CA GLN A 45 14.69 -10.03 18.51
C GLN A 45 14.83 -8.93 17.45
N LEU A 46 15.47 -7.84 17.82
CA LEU A 46 15.78 -6.76 16.91
C LEU A 46 16.86 -7.21 15.90
N PRO A 47 16.58 -7.19 14.57
CA PRO A 47 17.62 -7.47 13.58
C PRO A 47 18.67 -6.35 13.63
N PRO A 48 19.97 -6.65 13.85
CA PRO A 48 21.02 -5.63 13.83
C PRO A 48 21.08 -4.85 12.50
N ARG A 49 20.82 -5.55 11.37
CA ARG A 49 20.85 -4.97 10.02
C ARG A 49 19.55 -5.34 9.31
N LEU A 50 18.82 -4.31 8.84
CA LEU A 50 17.54 -4.49 8.15
C LEU A 50 17.61 -3.90 6.75
N GLY A 51 17.31 -4.70 5.72
CA GLY A 51 17.02 -4.22 4.38
C GLY A 51 15.52 -3.98 4.22
N VAL A 52 15.13 -2.83 3.71
CA VAL A 52 13.71 -2.52 3.41
C VAL A 52 13.58 -2.29 1.92
N ILE A 53 12.68 -2.99 1.25
CA ILE A 53 12.41 -2.87 -0.18
C ILE A 53 11.07 -2.19 -0.38
N GLY A 54 11.10 -0.98 -0.97
CA GLY A 54 9.96 -0.10 -1.18
C GLY A 54 9.87 1.02 -0.15
N ALA A 55 9.89 2.27 -0.62
CA ALA A 55 9.82 3.49 0.18
C ALA A 55 8.45 4.16 0.14
N GLY A 56 7.39 3.38 0.08
CA GLY A 56 6.02 3.81 0.38
C GLY A 56 5.80 4.00 1.89
N PRO A 57 4.57 4.33 2.34
CA PRO A 57 4.27 4.58 3.76
C PRO A 57 4.78 3.48 4.69
N ILE A 58 4.43 2.21 4.44
CA ILE A 58 4.85 1.07 5.27
C ILE A 58 6.38 0.96 5.36
N GLY A 59 7.06 1.10 4.20
CA GLY A 59 8.52 1.01 4.17
C GLY A 59 9.19 2.14 4.94
N CYS A 60 8.71 3.38 4.80
CA CYS A 60 9.26 4.53 5.51
C CYS A 60 9.01 4.47 7.02
N GLU A 61 7.77 4.16 7.43
CA GLU A 61 7.38 4.05 8.83
C GLU A 61 8.24 3.01 9.57
N LEU A 62 8.33 1.80 9.00
CA LEU A 62 9.08 0.71 9.62
C LEU A 62 10.59 0.90 9.52
N ALA A 63 11.11 1.45 8.40
CA ALA A 63 12.53 1.78 8.30
C ALA A 63 12.96 2.78 9.39
N GLN A 64 12.18 3.83 9.60
CA GLN A 64 12.45 4.82 10.64
C GLN A 64 12.32 4.22 12.04
N ALA A 65 11.26 3.44 12.30
CA ALA A 65 11.07 2.80 13.60
C ALA A 65 12.22 1.86 13.96
N PHE A 66 12.66 1.00 13.04
CA PHE A 66 13.76 0.08 13.27
C PHE A 66 15.11 0.79 13.42
N ALA A 67 15.34 1.89 12.68
CA ALA A 67 16.53 2.72 12.88
C ALA A 67 16.56 3.32 14.29
N ARG A 68 15.44 3.83 14.78
CA ARG A 68 15.29 4.33 16.15
C ARG A 68 15.49 3.26 17.21
N PHE A 69 15.11 2.02 16.92
CA PHE A 69 15.39 0.89 17.82
C PHE A 69 16.88 0.47 17.82
N GLY A 70 17.68 0.97 16.88
CA GLY A 70 19.11 0.70 16.79
C GLY A 70 19.55 -0.25 15.68
N SER A 71 18.65 -0.64 14.78
CA SER A 71 19.03 -1.37 13.57
C SER A 71 19.77 -0.47 12.58
N GLN A 72 20.78 -1.00 11.91
CA GLN A 72 21.30 -0.39 10.69
C GLN A 72 20.33 -0.67 9.53
N VAL A 73 19.71 0.38 8.99
CA VAL A 73 18.63 0.25 8.00
C VAL A 73 19.08 0.72 6.63
N TYR A 74 18.85 -0.12 5.62
CA TYR A 74 19.02 0.16 4.20
C TYR A 74 17.65 0.17 3.51
N LEU A 75 17.16 1.35 3.13
CA LEU A 75 15.87 1.51 2.44
C LEU A 75 16.10 1.65 0.93
N VAL A 76 15.69 0.64 0.17
CA VAL A 76 15.85 0.58 -1.29
C VAL A 76 14.54 0.95 -1.98
N GLU A 77 14.62 1.90 -2.92
CA GLU A 77 13.49 2.33 -3.73
C GLU A 77 13.91 2.42 -5.22
N ALA A 78 13.10 1.84 -6.09
CA ALA A 78 13.33 1.88 -7.53
C ALA A 78 13.03 3.27 -8.14
N MET A 79 12.09 3.98 -7.53
CA MET A 79 11.69 5.31 -7.97
C MET A 79 12.62 6.40 -7.42
N HIS A 80 12.44 7.63 -7.89
CA HIS A 80 13.18 8.78 -7.40
C HIS A 80 12.54 9.33 -6.12
N GLY A 81 13.24 9.16 -4.99
CA GLY A 81 12.80 9.64 -3.68
C GLY A 81 11.88 8.67 -2.94
N ILE A 82 11.51 9.03 -1.74
CA ILE A 82 10.58 8.28 -0.88
C ILE A 82 9.15 8.82 -1.06
N LEU A 83 8.16 8.07 -0.58
CA LEU A 83 6.74 8.45 -0.55
C LEU A 83 6.27 9.01 -1.90
N PRO A 84 6.31 8.22 -2.99
CA PRO A 84 6.15 8.69 -4.36
C PRO A 84 4.78 9.34 -4.64
N ASN A 85 3.77 9.06 -3.83
CA ASN A 85 2.42 9.60 -3.98
C ASN A 85 2.19 10.89 -3.18
N GLU A 86 3.13 11.31 -2.33
CA GLU A 86 3.03 12.51 -1.52
C GLU A 86 3.64 13.74 -2.24
N ASP A 87 3.27 14.95 -1.81
CA ASP A 87 3.91 16.17 -2.28
C ASP A 87 5.42 16.11 -2.01
N ARG A 88 6.20 16.54 -2.98
CA ARG A 88 7.66 16.35 -2.96
C ARG A 88 8.37 17.13 -1.86
N ASP A 89 7.87 18.31 -1.50
CA ASP A 89 8.36 19.11 -0.39
C ASP A 89 8.09 18.43 0.97
N ALA A 90 6.89 17.90 1.17
CA ALA A 90 6.54 17.13 2.37
C ALA A 90 7.39 15.84 2.48
N ALA A 91 7.50 15.09 1.37
CA ALA A 91 8.32 13.87 1.33
C ALA A 91 9.81 14.17 1.58
N GLU A 92 10.32 15.34 1.14
CA GLU A 92 11.70 15.75 1.38
C GLU A 92 11.97 16.04 2.85
N ILE A 93 11.03 16.63 3.57
CA ILE A 93 11.14 16.87 5.02
C ILE A 93 11.31 15.53 5.76
N VAL A 94 10.47 14.54 5.44
CA VAL A 94 10.58 13.17 6.00
C VAL A 94 11.91 12.53 5.60
N ARG A 95 12.32 12.65 4.33
CA ARG A 95 13.59 12.09 3.86
C ARG A 95 14.77 12.61 4.66
N GLN A 96 14.82 13.91 4.93
CA GLN A 96 15.87 14.53 5.72
C GLN A 96 15.88 14.04 7.18
N ALA A 97 14.71 13.84 7.77
CA ALA A 97 14.57 13.28 9.11
C ALA A 97 15.13 11.84 9.17
N MET A 98 14.71 10.98 8.24
CA MET A 98 15.17 9.59 8.19
C MET A 98 16.69 9.48 8.00
N ILE A 99 17.29 10.33 7.16
CA ILE A 99 18.76 10.38 6.98
C ILE A 99 19.46 10.79 8.28
N ARG A 100 18.96 11.83 8.99
CA ARG A 100 19.51 12.24 10.29
C ARG A 100 19.44 11.13 11.34
N GLU A 101 18.43 10.27 11.24
CA GLU A 101 18.26 9.11 12.14
C GLU A 101 19.03 7.86 11.68
N GLY A 102 19.85 7.98 10.63
CA GLY A 102 20.78 6.94 10.20
C GLY A 102 20.23 5.96 9.17
N VAL A 103 19.03 6.18 8.61
CA VAL A 103 18.52 5.36 7.51
C VAL A 103 19.33 5.64 6.25
N GLN A 104 19.90 4.60 5.66
CA GLN A 104 20.61 4.69 4.38
C GLN A 104 19.61 4.53 3.23
N LEU A 105 19.36 5.63 2.50
CA LEU A 105 18.41 5.66 1.40
C LEU A 105 19.12 5.33 0.09
N LEU A 106 18.69 4.26 -0.56
CA LEU A 106 19.20 3.77 -1.85
C LEU A 106 18.09 3.94 -2.91
N CYS A 107 17.78 5.20 -3.23
CA CYS A 107 16.78 5.58 -4.24
C CYS A 107 17.31 5.41 -5.67
N CYS A 108 16.42 5.38 -6.67
CA CYS A 108 16.73 5.07 -8.07
C CYS A 108 17.43 3.71 -8.21
N GLY A 109 17.10 2.76 -7.32
CA GLY A 109 17.72 1.46 -7.23
C GLY A 109 17.53 0.64 -8.51
N LYS A 110 18.64 0.23 -9.11
CA LYS A 110 18.69 -0.64 -10.29
C LYS A 110 19.39 -1.94 -9.94
N GLU A 111 19.07 -2.99 -10.69
CA GLU A 111 19.73 -4.29 -10.58
C GLU A 111 19.74 -4.88 -9.16
N LEU A 112 18.70 -4.58 -8.36
CA LEU A 112 18.56 -5.15 -7.02
C LEU A 112 18.56 -6.68 -7.10
N ARG A 113 19.47 -7.31 -6.35
CA ARG A 113 19.58 -8.77 -6.21
C ARG A 113 19.77 -9.13 -4.75
N ILE A 114 19.23 -10.27 -4.37
CA ILE A 114 19.36 -10.83 -3.04
C ILE A 114 20.00 -12.22 -3.14
N GLN A 115 20.91 -12.52 -2.24
CA GLN A 115 21.54 -13.84 -2.14
C GLN A 115 21.59 -14.27 -0.67
N PRO A 116 21.08 -15.45 -0.32
CA PRO A 116 21.32 -16.02 1.00
C PRO A 116 22.80 -16.34 1.19
N THR A 117 23.34 -16.02 2.36
CA THR A 117 24.73 -16.31 2.76
C THR A 117 24.77 -16.90 4.16
N SER A 118 25.92 -17.38 4.62
CA SER A 118 26.12 -17.84 6.00
C SER A 118 26.04 -16.72 7.03
N GLU A 119 26.22 -15.46 6.63
CA GLU A 119 26.23 -14.29 7.51
C GLU A 119 24.93 -13.47 7.49
N GLY A 120 23.95 -13.90 6.69
CA GLY A 120 22.69 -13.21 6.47
C GLY A 120 22.28 -13.19 5.00
N ARG A 121 21.64 -12.13 4.58
CA ARG A 121 21.17 -11.92 3.19
C ARG A 121 22.01 -10.84 2.54
N ARG A 122 22.75 -11.16 1.50
CA ARG A 122 23.53 -10.20 0.71
C ARG A 122 22.59 -9.45 -0.23
N LEU A 123 22.58 -8.15 -0.11
CA LEU A 123 21.81 -7.23 -0.94
C LEU A 123 22.78 -6.45 -1.81
N THR A 124 22.62 -6.53 -3.13
CA THR A 124 23.38 -5.75 -4.10
C THR A 124 22.45 -4.89 -4.91
N VAL A 125 22.77 -3.60 -5.04
CA VAL A 125 21.95 -2.62 -5.78
C VAL A 125 22.84 -1.50 -6.30
N GLU A 126 22.54 -0.98 -7.48
CA GLU A 126 23.07 0.29 -7.96
C GLU A 126 22.10 1.43 -7.59
N SER A 127 22.59 2.48 -6.95
CA SER A 127 21.83 3.70 -6.65
C SER A 127 22.65 4.92 -7.05
N HIS A 128 22.08 5.78 -7.89
CA HIS A 128 22.73 6.98 -8.42
C HIS A 128 24.12 6.74 -9.04
N GLY A 129 24.30 5.60 -9.72
CA GLY A 129 25.56 5.22 -10.38
C GLY A 129 26.61 4.66 -9.42
N GLN A 130 26.30 4.48 -8.14
CA GLN A 130 27.15 3.84 -7.15
C GLN A 130 26.62 2.44 -6.83
N GLY A 131 27.50 1.44 -6.87
CA GLY A 131 27.20 0.08 -6.43
C GLY A 131 27.23 -0.05 -4.91
N TYR A 132 26.21 -0.67 -4.33
CA TYR A 132 26.13 -1.04 -2.93
C TYR A 132 26.09 -2.55 -2.80
N ASP A 133 26.83 -3.09 -1.84
CA ASP A 133 26.94 -4.51 -1.55
C ASP A 133 26.95 -4.65 -0.02
N VAL A 134 25.84 -5.04 0.55
CA VAL A 134 25.66 -5.09 2.00
C VAL A 134 25.04 -6.41 2.44
N ILE A 135 25.36 -6.84 3.65
CA ILE A 135 24.74 -8.00 4.30
C ILE A 135 23.75 -7.50 5.34
N VAL A 136 22.52 -7.98 5.26
CA VAL A 136 21.44 -7.69 6.21
C VAL A 136 20.98 -8.97 6.90
N ASP A 137 20.46 -8.85 8.11
CA ASP A 137 19.97 -10.00 8.90
C ASP A 137 18.53 -10.34 8.52
N GLU A 138 17.71 -9.31 8.20
CA GLU A 138 16.34 -9.48 7.73
C GLU A 138 16.06 -8.55 6.55
N ILE A 139 15.09 -8.94 5.74
CA ILE A 139 14.55 -8.11 4.64
C ILE A 139 13.06 -7.91 4.89
N LEU A 140 12.62 -6.64 4.91
CA LEU A 140 11.21 -6.26 4.88
C LEU A 140 10.82 -5.84 3.46
N VAL A 141 9.71 -6.37 2.98
CA VAL A 141 9.10 -5.95 1.70
C VAL A 141 7.88 -5.08 1.98
N GLY A 142 7.99 -3.80 1.64
CA GLY A 142 6.95 -2.78 1.71
C GLY A 142 6.56 -2.21 0.34
N ALA A 143 6.68 -3.00 -0.73
CA ALA A 143 6.55 -2.55 -2.13
C ALA A 143 5.12 -2.63 -2.69
N GLY A 144 4.10 -2.52 -1.84
CA GLY A 144 2.70 -2.47 -2.24
C GLY A 144 1.86 -3.65 -1.77
N ARG A 145 0.60 -3.67 -2.23
CA ARG A 145 -0.40 -4.69 -1.87
C ARG A 145 -1.10 -5.21 -3.11
N ALA A 146 -1.29 -6.52 -3.20
CA ALA A 146 -2.03 -7.20 -4.26
C ALA A 146 -3.42 -7.62 -3.77
N PRO A 147 -4.50 -7.36 -4.53
CA PRO A 147 -5.85 -7.78 -4.15
C PRO A 147 -5.97 -9.31 -4.14
N ASN A 148 -6.75 -9.84 -3.19
CA ASN A 148 -6.95 -11.30 -3.06
C ASN A 148 -8.10 -11.75 -3.97
N VAL A 149 -7.81 -11.97 -5.23
CA VAL A 149 -8.79 -12.31 -6.27
C VAL A 149 -8.68 -13.77 -6.73
N GLU A 150 -7.60 -14.45 -6.41
CA GLU A 150 -7.32 -15.82 -6.87
C GLU A 150 -8.22 -16.85 -6.15
N GLY A 151 -8.62 -17.88 -6.87
CA GLY A 151 -9.39 -19.02 -6.32
C GLY A 151 -10.86 -18.71 -6.00
N LEU A 152 -11.36 -17.52 -6.31
CA LEU A 152 -12.73 -17.11 -6.02
C LEU A 152 -13.72 -17.47 -7.15
N GLY A 153 -13.26 -17.97 -8.28
CA GLY A 153 -14.12 -18.31 -9.43
C GLY A 153 -14.82 -17.08 -10.06
N LEU A 154 -14.19 -15.90 -9.99
CA LEU A 154 -14.78 -14.62 -10.40
C LEU A 154 -15.21 -14.60 -11.87
N GLU A 155 -14.39 -15.16 -12.75
CA GLU A 155 -14.67 -15.26 -14.19
C GLU A 155 -15.92 -16.10 -14.47
N GLN A 156 -16.13 -17.17 -13.69
CA GLN A 156 -17.26 -18.09 -13.85
C GLN A 156 -18.61 -17.40 -13.55
N VAL A 157 -18.57 -16.34 -12.74
CA VAL A 157 -19.77 -15.56 -12.39
C VAL A 157 -19.81 -14.20 -13.08
N GLY A 158 -18.96 -13.97 -14.08
CA GLY A 158 -18.94 -12.74 -14.89
C GLY A 158 -18.44 -11.50 -14.15
N VAL A 159 -17.57 -11.67 -13.16
CA VAL A 159 -16.89 -10.57 -12.47
C VAL A 159 -15.55 -10.28 -13.14
N GLU A 160 -15.40 -9.09 -13.68
CA GLU A 160 -14.16 -8.62 -14.33
C GLU A 160 -13.18 -8.05 -13.31
N LEU A 161 -11.90 -8.11 -13.67
CA LEU A 161 -10.79 -7.52 -12.93
C LEU A 161 -10.19 -6.34 -13.70
N ASP A 162 -9.63 -5.37 -12.99
CA ASP A 162 -8.81 -4.30 -13.52
C ASP A 162 -7.50 -4.17 -12.74
N LYS A 163 -6.78 -3.06 -12.90
CA LYS A 163 -5.50 -2.81 -12.22
C LYS A 163 -5.62 -2.70 -10.70
N THR A 164 -6.79 -2.39 -10.17
CA THR A 164 -7.05 -2.22 -8.74
C THR A 164 -7.55 -3.50 -8.07
N GLY A 165 -7.97 -4.48 -8.85
CA GLY A 165 -8.52 -5.75 -8.43
C GLY A 165 -9.89 -6.02 -9.07
N VAL A 166 -10.93 -6.25 -8.28
CA VAL A 166 -12.30 -6.42 -8.79
C VAL A 166 -12.81 -5.09 -9.33
N LYS A 167 -13.18 -5.10 -10.61
CA LYS A 167 -13.73 -3.91 -11.28
C LYS A 167 -15.13 -3.61 -10.74
N VAL A 168 -15.32 -2.38 -10.27
CA VAL A 168 -16.60 -1.89 -9.75
C VAL A 168 -16.96 -0.53 -10.37
N ASN A 169 -18.26 -0.22 -10.35
CA ASN A 169 -18.76 1.12 -10.68
C ASN A 169 -18.74 2.03 -9.44
N GLU A 170 -19.21 3.26 -9.58
CA GLU A 170 -19.30 4.26 -8.50
C GLU A 170 -20.16 3.81 -7.30
N ARG A 171 -21.02 2.80 -7.50
CA ARG A 171 -21.90 2.21 -6.48
C ARG A 171 -21.33 0.96 -5.84
N LEU A 172 -20.05 0.62 -6.14
CA LEU A 172 -19.35 -0.59 -5.70
C LEU A 172 -19.98 -1.90 -6.21
N GLN A 173 -20.76 -1.84 -7.28
CA GLN A 173 -21.33 -2.99 -7.95
C GLN A 173 -20.35 -3.47 -9.01
N THR A 174 -20.11 -4.78 -9.07
CA THR A 174 -19.23 -5.41 -10.07
C THR A 174 -19.94 -5.48 -11.44
N THR A 175 -19.27 -6.05 -12.42
CA THR A 175 -19.89 -6.38 -13.73
C THR A 175 -21.03 -7.39 -13.61
N ASN A 176 -21.07 -8.18 -12.53
CA ASN A 176 -22.26 -8.95 -12.16
C ASN A 176 -23.17 -8.12 -11.23
N PRO A 177 -24.40 -7.76 -11.64
CA PRO A 177 -25.26 -6.86 -10.86
C PRO A 177 -25.73 -7.42 -9.51
N ARG A 178 -25.49 -8.68 -9.21
CA ARG A 178 -25.78 -9.30 -7.92
C ARG A 178 -24.58 -9.33 -6.97
N ILE A 179 -23.40 -8.92 -7.45
CA ILE A 179 -22.15 -9.00 -6.71
C ILE A 179 -21.57 -7.60 -6.55
N TYR A 180 -21.24 -7.24 -5.33
CA TYR A 180 -20.58 -6.01 -4.93
C TYR A 180 -19.16 -6.32 -4.45
N ALA A 181 -18.32 -5.31 -4.36
CA ALA A 181 -17.02 -5.44 -3.69
C ALA A 181 -16.70 -4.21 -2.85
N ALA A 182 -15.98 -4.38 -1.74
CA ALA A 182 -15.58 -3.29 -0.86
C ALA A 182 -14.18 -3.52 -0.28
N GLY A 183 -13.45 -2.43 -0.04
CA GLY A 183 -12.12 -2.41 0.57
C GLY A 183 -11.01 -2.71 -0.43
N ASP A 184 -9.91 -3.27 0.07
CA ASP A 184 -8.64 -3.44 -0.65
C ASP A 184 -8.74 -4.30 -1.92
N ILE A 185 -9.77 -5.13 -2.02
CA ILE A 185 -9.98 -5.99 -3.19
C ILE A 185 -10.36 -5.21 -4.46
N CYS A 186 -10.93 -4.01 -4.34
CA CYS A 186 -11.46 -3.24 -5.47
C CYS A 186 -11.05 -1.75 -5.44
N SER A 187 -10.20 -1.33 -4.49
CA SER A 187 -9.84 0.07 -4.30
C SER A 187 -8.35 0.32 -4.47
N ARG A 188 -8.00 1.51 -4.99
CA ARG A 188 -6.65 2.04 -4.91
C ARG A 188 -6.28 2.49 -3.48
N TYR A 189 -7.27 2.88 -2.70
CA TYR A 189 -7.13 3.30 -1.31
C TYR A 189 -7.23 2.08 -0.39
N LYS A 190 -6.09 1.60 0.08
CA LYS A 190 -5.99 0.38 0.90
C LYS A 190 -5.88 0.74 2.38
N PHE A 191 -6.94 1.43 2.88
CA PHE A 191 -7.04 1.91 4.25
C PHE A 191 -8.27 1.33 4.94
N THR A 192 -8.19 1.12 6.25
CA THR A 192 -9.30 0.58 7.05
C THR A 192 -10.54 1.46 6.99
N HIS A 193 -10.39 2.77 7.14
CA HIS A 193 -11.51 3.71 7.05
C HIS A 193 -12.11 3.80 5.64
N ALA A 194 -11.29 3.62 4.58
CA ALA A 194 -11.80 3.53 3.21
C ALA A 194 -12.67 2.28 3.04
N ALA A 195 -12.20 1.14 3.55
CA ALA A 195 -12.96 -0.11 3.49
C ALA A 195 -14.29 -0.01 4.27
N ASP A 196 -14.30 0.64 5.43
CA ASP A 196 -15.51 0.90 6.23
C ASP A 196 -16.51 1.79 5.47
N ALA A 197 -16.06 2.92 4.94
CA ALA A 197 -16.91 3.80 4.14
C ALA A 197 -17.51 3.09 2.91
N MET A 198 -16.70 2.28 2.22
CA MET A 198 -17.18 1.46 1.10
C MET A 198 -18.20 0.41 1.54
N ALA A 199 -18.00 -0.23 2.70
CA ALA A 199 -18.95 -1.20 3.24
C ALA A 199 -20.31 -0.55 3.52
N GLN A 200 -20.34 0.67 4.07
CA GLN A 200 -21.57 1.44 4.29
C GLN A 200 -22.28 1.74 2.97
N ILE A 201 -21.55 2.16 1.93
CA ILE A 201 -22.11 2.38 0.58
C ILE A 201 -22.69 1.08 0.02
N VAL A 202 -21.99 -0.04 0.16
CA VAL A 202 -22.50 -1.34 -0.31
C VAL A 202 -23.75 -1.75 0.43
N ILE A 203 -23.80 -1.62 1.74
CA ILE A 203 -25.00 -1.92 2.55
C ILE A 203 -26.17 -1.08 2.09
N GLN A 204 -26.00 0.23 1.91
CA GLN A 204 -27.04 1.11 1.41
C GLN A 204 -27.52 0.67 0.03
N ASN A 205 -26.63 0.47 -0.93
CA ASN A 205 -26.96 0.15 -2.32
C ASN A 205 -27.50 -1.29 -2.49
N ALA A 206 -27.04 -2.24 -1.68
CA ALA A 206 -27.41 -3.64 -1.81
C ALA A 206 -28.68 -4.02 -1.06
N LEU A 207 -28.99 -3.41 0.07
CA LEU A 207 -30.08 -3.86 0.95
C LEU A 207 -31.34 -3.00 0.88
N PHE A 208 -31.21 -1.73 0.50
CA PHE A 208 -32.36 -0.82 0.46
C PHE A 208 -32.91 -0.67 -0.97
N PRO A 209 -34.21 -0.45 -1.14
CA PRO A 209 -34.79 -0.19 -2.46
C PRO A 209 -34.43 1.21 -2.94
N HIS A 210 -34.04 1.33 -4.20
CA HIS A 210 -33.66 2.60 -4.84
C HIS A 210 -34.54 2.83 -6.09
N PRO A 211 -35.82 3.22 -5.93
CA PRO A 211 -36.69 3.46 -7.06
C PRO A 211 -36.08 4.56 -7.95
N PHE A 212 -35.95 4.24 -9.26
CA PHE A 212 -35.31 5.13 -10.25
C PHE A 212 -33.86 5.56 -9.90
N GLY A 213 -33.14 4.80 -9.04
CA GLY A 213 -31.78 5.12 -8.60
C GLY A 213 -31.69 6.20 -7.51
N LEU A 214 -32.83 6.68 -6.99
CA LEU A 214 -32.84 7.70 -5.93
C LEU A 214 -32.32 7.12 -4.62
N GLY A 215 -31.44 7.89 -3.95
CA GLY A 215 -30.85 7.49 -2.67
C GLY A 215 -29.70 6.48 -2.77
N CYS A 216 -29.18 6.16 -3.96
CA CYS A 216 -27.93 5.43 -4.09
C CYS A 216 -26.76 6.25 -3.56
N ALA A 217 -25.87 5.60 -2.82
CA ALA A 217 -24.61 6.18 -2.39
C ALA A 217 -23.50 5.91 -3.43
N SER A 218 -22.56 6.84 -3.55
CA SER A 218 -21.44 6.76 -4.51
C SER A 218 -20.09 6.97 -3.81
N VAL A 219 -19.07 6.19 -4.20
CA VAL A 219 -17.69 6.39 -3.72
C VAL A 219 -17.09 7.71 -4.19
N GLU A 220 -17.61 8.31 -5.27
CA GLU A 220 -17.15 9.59 -5.77
C GLU A 220 -17.43 10.75 -4.81
N SER A 221 -18.39 10.58 -3.90
CA SER A 221 -18.68 11.56 -2.85
C SER A 221 -17.71 11.50 -1.67
N LEU A 222 -16.85 10.48 -1.60
CA LEU A 222 -15.91 10.30 -0.50
C LEU A 222 -14.69 11.21 -0.68
N THR A 223 -14.44 12.07 0.29
CA THR A 223 -13.15 12.73 0.46
C THR A 223 -12.26 11.82 1.29
N MET A 224 -11.17 11.34 0.70
CA MET A 224 -10.32 10.34 1.34
C MET A 224 -9.16 11.00 2.07
N PRO A 225 -9.08 10.91 3.41
CA PRO A 225 -7.91 11.30 4.17
C PRO A 225 -6.95 10.12 4.30
N TRP A 226 -5.67 10.39 4.47
CA TRP A 226 -4.68 9.41 4.93
C TRP A 226 -3.53 10.09 5.66
N ALA A 227 -2.75 9.28 6.38
CA ALA A 227 -1.54 9.73 7.03
C ALA A 227 -0.43 8.70 6.85
N THR A 228 0.80 9.19 6.77
CA THR A 228 2.02 8.39 6.89
C THR A 228 2.63 8.73 8.25
N PHE A 229 2.75 7.74 9.12
CA PHE A 229 3.15 7.89 10.53
C PHE A 229 4.67 7.83 10.72
N THR A 230 5.37 8.58 9.86
CA THR A 230 6.78 8.90 10.06
C THR A 230 6.93 10.06 11.06
N GLU A 231 8.14 10.41 11.45
CA GLU A 231 8.44 11.60 12.24
C GLU A 231 9.39 12.52 11.43
N PRO A 232 8.90 13.68 10.97
CA PRO A 232 7.52 14.16 11.10
C PRO A 232 6.52 13.34 10.27
N GLU A 233 5.25 13.35 10.69
CA GLU A 233 4.16 12.71 9.95
C GLU A 233 3.69 13.56 8.77
N ILE A 234 3.16 12.88 7.73
CA ILE A 234 2.47 13.53 6.62
C ILE A 234 1.00 13.16 6.70
N ALA A 235 0.12 14.15 6.79
CA ALA A 235 -1.32 13.97 6.68
C ALA A 235 -1.85 14.65 5.43
N HIS A 236 -2.76 13.97 4.74
CA HIS A 236 -3.37 14.45 3.50
C HIS A 236 -4.88 14.27 3.52
N VAL A 237 -5.60 15.24 2.95
CA VAL A 237 -7.05 15.16 2.76
C VAL A 237 -7.42 15.72 1.40
N GLY A 238 -8.10 14.90 0.60
CA GLY A 238 -8.70 15.35 -0.65
C GLY A 238 -7.80 15.18 -1.87
N MET A 239 -7.67 16.22 -2.67
CA MET A 239 -7.05 16.19 -3.98
C MET A 239 -5.70 16.91 -3.95
N TYR A 240 -4.68 16.32 -4.55
CA TYR A 240 -3.41 17.02 -4.78
C TYR A 240 -3.55 18.11 -5.86
N GLU A 241 -2.69 19.11 -5.81
CA GLU A 241 -2.61 20.16 -6.84
C GLU A 241 -2.40 19.55 -8.24
N ALA A 242 -1.59 18.51 -8.34
CA ALA A 242 -1.36 17.79 -9.58
C ALA A 242 -2.65 17.17 -10.15
N ASP A 243 -3.44 16.51 -9.30
CA ASP A 243 -4.73 15.90 -9.67
C ASP A 243 -5.75 16.98 -10.12
N ALA A 244 -5.74 18.13 -9.44
CA ALA A 244 -6.61 19.26 -9.79
C ALA A 244 -6.26 19.83 -11.15
N LYS A 245 -4.98 20.04 -11.45
CA LYS A 245 -4.48 20.50 -12.75
C LYS A 245 -4.84 19.53 -13.87
N GLU A 246 -4.70 18.22 -13.63
CA GLU A 246 -5.07 17.18 -14.59
C GLU A 246 -6.57 17.21 -14.93
N LYS A 247 -7.40 17.58 -13.95
CA LYS A 247 -8.85 17.79 -14.12
C LYS A 247 -9.23 19.16 -14.70
N GLY A 248 -8.24 20.02 -15.00
CA GLY A 248 -8.47 21.36 -15.52
C GLY A 248 -9.07 22.33 -14.48
N LEU A 249 -8.89 22.07 -13.19
CA LEU A 249 -9.32 22.95 -12.11
C LEU A 249 -8.24 24.00 -11.86
N GLU A 250 -8.65 25.27 -11.72
CA GLU A 250 -7.78 26.33 -11.24
C GLU A 250 -7.68 26.23 -9.72
N VAL A 251 -6.46 26.24 -9.19
CA VAL A 251 -6.18 26.15 -7.75
C VAL A 251 -5.18 27.22 -7.34
N GLU A 252 -5.34 27.74 -6.13
CA GLU A 252 -4.37 28.58 -5.46
C GLU A 252 -3.75 27.80 -4.31
N THR A 253 -2.41 27.84 -4.19
CA THR A 253 -1.68 27.14 -3.14
C THR A 253 -1.16 28.13 -2.11
N TYR A 254 -1.47 27.85 -0.83
CA TYR A 254 -0.98 28.61 0.31
C TYR A 254 -0.20 27.70 1.23
N THR A 255 1.03 28.12 1.59
CA THR A 255 1.90 27.37 2.48
C THR A 255 2.16 28.16 3.75
N PHE A 256 1.96 27.53 4.90
CA PHE A 256 2.22 28.09 6.22
C PHE A 256 3.20 27.19 6.98
N GLY A 257 4.20 27.79 7.63
CA GLY A 257 5.08 27.09 8.56
C GLY A 257 4.36 26.75 9.86
N LEU A 258 4.59 25.56 10.41
CA LEU A 258 4.00 25.16 11.70
C LEU A 258 4.52 25.99 12.88
N ASP A 259 5.66 26.67 12.72
CA ASP A 259 6.23 27.62 13.65
C ASP A 259 5.52 29.00 13.65
N GLU A 260 4.60 29.22 12.70
CA GLU A 260 3.80 30.41 12.56
C GLU A 260 2.37 30.27 13.16
N VAL A 261 2.04 29.09 13.70
CA VAL A 261 0.69 28.78 14.21
C VAL A 261 0.63 28.76 15.75
#